data_d1160b868c128f85c19251c323f12fb6
#
_entry.id   d1160b868c128f85c19251c323f12fb6
#
_cell.length_a   1.000
_cell.length_b   1.000
_cell.length_c   1.000
_cell.angle_alpha   90.00
_cell.angle_beta   90.00
_cell.angle_gamma   90.00
#
_symmetry.space_group_name_H-M   'P 1'
#
loop_
_entity.id
_entity.type
_entity.pdbx_description
1 polymer ?
#
loop_
_entity_poly.entity_id
_entity_poly.type
_entity_poly.pdbx_seq_one_letter_code
_entity_poly.pdbx_strand_id
1 'polypeptide(L)'
;MKRLICYKAHPFTGGASIATLLFVVLGLALPSSAALGGTLDSVQADQSQMKANLSTRHAAAYTIYELQAPNQLTVREYVSSEGRVFGVAWQGPFFPDMQQILGDYFAAYRTGVEEFKRANAGRRPLNIQQPGLVAQTAGHMRAYAGRMYDPDLVPSGVDVTVIH
;
A
#
# COMPACT_ATOMS: atom_id res chain seq x y z
N MET A 1 41.24 -50.83 -63.65
CA MET A 1 41.21 -49.36 -63.88
C MET A 1 40.28 -48.73 -62.91
N LYS A 2 40.82 -48.20 -61.81
CA LYS A 2 40.02 -47.48 -60.76
C LYS A 2 40.35 -46.00 -60.86
N ARG A 3 39.38 -45.19 -61.16
CA ARG A 3 39.53 -43.73 -61.19
C ARG A 3 39.32 -43.22 -59.74
N LEU A 4 40.30 -42.59 -59.17
CA LEU A 4 40.23 -41.82 -57.93
C LEU A 4 39.58 -40.48 -58.23
N ILE A 5 38.48 -40.21 -57.59
CA ILE A 5 37.81 -38.88 -57.55
C ILE A 5 38.34 -38.12 -56.36
N CYS A 6 39.15 -37.10 -56.61
CA CYS A 6 39.58 -36.16 -55.62
C CYS A 6 38.40 -35.29 -55.21
N TYR A 7 38.00 -35.38 -53.91
CA TYR A 7 37.02 -34.48 -53.29
C TYR A 7 37.74 -33.27 -52.72
N LYS A 8 37.48 -32.14 -53.31
CA LYS A 8 38.08 -30.86 -52.94
C LYS A 8 37.30 -30.30 -51.74
N ALA A 9 37.89 -30.30 -50.55
CA ALA A 9 37.33 -29.71 -49.37
C ALA A 9 37.37 -28.17 -49.46
N HIS A 10 36.20 -27.52 -49.36
CA HIS A 10 36.13 -26.08 -49.20
C HIS A 10 36.11 -25.77 -47.72
N PRO A 11 36.87 -24.77 -47.19
CA PRO A 11 36.77 -24.33 -45.83
C PRO A 11 35.50 -23.49 -45.67
N PHE A 12 34.60 -23.97 -44.83
CA PHE A 12 33.40 -23.25 -44.42
C PHE A 12 33.78 -22.29 -43.29
N THR A 13 34.00 -21.02 -43.62
CA THR A 13 34.16 -19.94 -42.66
C THR A 13 32.76 -19.48 -42.20
N GLY A 14 32.19 -20.21 -41.26
CA GLY A 14 30.95 -19.82 -40.60
C GLY A 14 31.26 -18.89 -39.42
N GLY A 15 31.13 -17.58 -39.61
CA GLY A 15 31.12 -16.61 -38.53
C GLY A 15 29.89 -16.81 -37.69
N ALA A 16 30.07 -17.32 -36.44
CA ALA A 16 29.04 -17.38 -35.45
C ALA A 16 28.80 -15.97 -34.90
N SER A 17 27.81 -15.27 -35.43
CA SER A 17 27.27 -14.06 -34.81
C SER A 17 26.52 -14.46 -33.51
N ILE A 18 27.15 -14.30 -32.37
CA ILE A 18 26.51 -14.40 -31.06
C ILE A 18 25.67 -13.13 -30.91
N ALA A 19 24.38 -13.22 -31.28
CA ALA A 19 23.40 -12.21 -30.95
C ALA A 19 23.16 -12.31 -29.43
N THR A 20 23.86 -11.47 -28.67
CA THR A 20 23.62 -11.29 -27.24
C THR A 20 22.25 -10.66 -27.08
N LEU A 21 21.23 -11.47 -26.78
CA LEU A 21 19.89 -11.02 -26.44
C LEU A 21 19.95 -10.41 -25.04
N LEU A 22 20.13 -9.08 -24.99
CA LEU A 22 20.07 -8.30 -23.75
C LEU A 22 18.60 -8.28 -23.29
N PHE A 23 18.24 -9.20 -22.41
CA PHE A 23 16.94 -9.23 -21.76
C PHE A 23 16.91 -8.10 -20.74
N VAL A 24 16.45 -6.92 -21.15
CA VAL A 24 16.12 -5.82 -20.22
C VAL A 24 14.87 -6.26 -19.46
N VAL A 25 15.07 -6.86 -18.30
CA VAL A 25 13.98 -7.07 -17.34
C VAL A 25 13.60 -5.69 -16.81
N LEU A 26 12.66 -5.06 -17.49
CA LEU A 26 11.98 -3.86 -16.97
C LEU A 26 11.15 -4.33 -15.78
N GLY A 27 11.73 -4.22 -14.58
CA GLY A 27 11.02 -4.48 -13.33
C GLY A 27 9.83 -3.52 -13.27
N LEU A 28 8.64 -4.04 -13.57
CA LEU A 28 7.39 -3.37 -13.23
C LEU A 28 7.35 -3.33 -11.71
N ALA A 29 7.84 -2.25 -11.13
CA ALA A 29 7.53 -1.90 -9.76
C ALA A 29 6.01 -1.73 -9.73
N LEU A 30 5.29 -2.75 -9.26
CA LEU A 30 3.88 -2.63 -8.95
C LEU A 30 3.80 -1.52 -7.90
N PRO A 31 2.97 -0.49 -8.11
CA PRO A 31 2.77 0.51 -7.08
C PRO A 31 2.31 -0.24 -5.83
N SER A 32 3.12 -0.18 -4.77
CA SER A 32 2.68 -0.58 -3.45
C SER A 32 1.62 0.43 -3.05
N SER A 33 0.36 0.08 -3.33
CA SER A 33 -0.78 0.84 -2.86
C SER A 33 -0.90 0.57 -1.37
N ALA A 34 -0.32 1.43 -0.58
CA ALA A 34 -0.41 1.37 0.87
C ALA A 34 -0.50 2.79 1.39
N ALA A 35 -1.67 3.17 1.89
CA ALA A 35 -1.82 4.49 2.50
C ALA A 35 -0.89 4.62 3.71
N LEU A 36 -1.03 3.79 4.73
CA LEU A 36 -0.20 3.89 5.94
C LEU A 36 1.28 3.55 5.65
N GLY A 37 2.18 4.43 6.05
CA GLY A 37 3.61 4.32 5.77
C GLY A 37 4.01 4.66 4.32
N GLY A 38 3.03 4.91 3.46
CA GLY A 38 3.24 5.30 2.06
C GLY A 38 3.68 6.75 1.88
N THR A 39 3.68 7.19 0.63
CA THR A 39 4.02 8.54 0.22
C THR A 39 2.83 9.22 -0.46
N LEU A 40 2.99 10.45 -0.94
CA LEU A 40 1.94 11.13 -1.69
C LEU A 40 1.47 10.34 -2.93
N ASP A 41 2.35 9.56 -3.55
CA ASP A 41 1.98 8.71 -4.68
C ASP A 41 0.98 7.62 -4.27
N SER A 42 1.09 7.10 -3.04
CA SER A 42 0.10 6.15 -2.52
C SER A 42 -1.27 6.78 -2.31
N VAL A 43 -1.35 8.03 -1.86
CA VAL A 43 -2.61 8.79 -1.76
C VAL A 43 -3.29 8.92 -3.13
N GLN A 44 -2.52 9.22 -4.18
CA GLN A 44 -3.05 9.33 -5.55
C GLN A 44 -3.50 7.96 -6.10
N ALA A 45 -2.78 6.90 -5.77
CA ALA A 45 -3.18 5.53 -6.13
C ALA A 45 -4.50 5.16 -5.45
N ASP A 46 -4.66 5.46 -4.16
CA ASP A 46 -5.88 5.21 -3.41
C ASP A 46 -7.06 6.04 -3.92
N GLN A 47 -6.83 7.32 -4.27
CA GLN A 47 -7.83 8.14 -4.94
C GLN A 47 -8.34 7.47 -6.22
N SER A 48 -7.42 7.01 -7.05
CA SER A 48 -7.74 6.39 -8.34
C SER A 48 -8.50 5.08 -8.18
N GLN A 49 -8.05 4.23 -7.25
CA GLN A 49 -8.64 2.93 -6.98
C GLN A 49 -10.04 3.04 -6.37
N MET A 50 -10.23 3.96 -5.44
CA MET A 50 -11.53 4.26 -4.82
C MET A 50 -12.44 5.07 -5.73
N LYS A 51 -11.94 5.63 -6.84
CA LYS A 51 -12.64 6.62 -7.69
C LYS A 51 -13.15 7.79 -6.85
N ALA A 52 -12.36 8.23 -5.89
CA ALA A 52 -12.75 9.20 -4.89
C ALA A 52 -12.50 10.64 -5.36
N ASN A 53 -13.32 11.55 -4.87
CA ASN A 53 -13.04 12.98 -4.93
C ASN A 53 -12.00 13.30 -3.85
N LEU A 54 -10.91 13.94 -4.24
CA LEU A 54 -9.83 14.33 -3.34
C LEU A 54 -10.00 15.80 -2.92
N SER A 55 -9.93 16.04 -1.63
CA SER A 55 -9.75 17.39 -1.06
C SER A 55 -8.55 17.40 -0.12
N THR A 56 -7.93 18.58 0.02
CA THR A 56 -6.69 18.72 0.79
C THR A 56 -6.84 19.82 1.83
N ARG A 57 -6.38 19.55 3.05
CA ARG A 57 -6.31 20.55 4.13
C ARG A 57 -4.91 20.55 4.73
N HIS A 58 -4.31 21.73 4.85
CA HIS A 58 -2.98 21.91 5.43
C HIS A 58 -3.08 22.30 6.91
N ALA A 59 -2.30 21.63 7.74
CA ALA A 59 -2.00 22.01 9.10
C ALA A 59 -0.50 22.38 9.22
N ALA A 60 -0.07 22.86 10.39
CA ALA A 60 1.30 23.33 10.56
C ALA A 60 2.37 22.22 10.35
N ALA A 61 2.10 21.00 10.81
CA ALA A 61 3.05 19.89 10.79
C ALA A 61 2.66 18.73 9.85
N TYR A 62 1.49 18.80 9.22
CA TYR A 62 0.99 17.72 8.37
C TYR A 62 -0.06 18.24 7.38
N THR A 63 -0.37 17.42 6.40
CA THR A 63 -1.44 17.67 5.43
C THR A 63 -2.44 16.51 5.51
N ILE A 64 -3.73 16.84 5.46
CA ILE A 64 -4.82 15.87 5.41
C ILE A 64 -5.32 15.77 3.98
N TYR A 65 -5.30 14.58 3.43
CA TYR A 65 -5.91 14.24 2.16
C TYR A 65 -7.21 13.49 2.44
N GLU A 66 -8.35 14.11 2.08
CA GLU A 66 -9.67 13.51 2.28
C GLU A 66 -10.19 12.96 0.95
N LEU A 67 -10.42 11.67 0.93
CA LEU A 67 -10.89 10.87 -0.19
C LEU A 67 -12.37 10.53 0.03
N GLN A 68 -13.25 11.11 -0.75
CA GLN A 68 -14.68 10.82 -0.70
C GLN A 68 -15.09 9.88 -1.83
N ALA A 69 -15.28 8.61 -1.51
CA ALA A 69 -15.70 7.61 -2.47
C ALA A 69 -17.20 7.67 -2.76
N PRO A 70 -17.66 7.24 -3.98
CA PRO A 70 -19.07 7.29 -4.38
C PRO A 70 -20.02 6.49 -3.47
N ASN A 71 -19.52 5.48 -2.76
CA ASN A 71 -20.26 4.63 -1.82
C ASN A 71 -20.43 5.23 -0.42
N GLN A 72 -20.23 6.54 -0.26
CA GLN A 72 -20.31 7.28 1.01
C GLN A 72 -19.21 6.90 2.02
N LEU A 73 -18.14 6.24 1.60
CA LEU A 73 -16.96 6.03 2.39
C LEU A 73 -16.07 7.27 2.29
N THR A 74 -15.66 7.81 3.42
CA THR A 74 -14.67 8.87 3.51
C THR A 74 -13.41 8.29 4.16
N VAL A 75 -12.27 8.45 3.51
CA VAL A 75 -10.95 8.10 4.03
C VAL A 75 -10.12 9.38 4.15
N ARG A 76 -9.42 9.56 5.25
CA ARG A 76 -8.51 10.67 5.49
C ARG A 76 -7.13 10.12 5.74
N GLU A 77 -6.18 10.60 4.95
CA GLU A 77 -4.78 10.23 5.07
C GLU A 77 -3.98 11.42 5.58
N TYR A 78 -3.24 11.20 6.65
CA TYR A 78 -2.47 12.21 7.36
C TYR A 78 -1.01 12.08 6.95
N VAL A 79 -0.52 13.05 6.19
CA VAL A 79 0.82 13.05 5.59
C VAL A 79 1.69 14.06 6.33
N SER A 80 2.83 13.62 6.83
CA SER A 80 3.81 14.49 7.50
C SER A 80 4.47 15.47 6.52
N SER A 81 5.18 16.47 7.03
CA SER A 81 5.98 17.38 6.22
C SER A 81 7.10 16.69 5.42
N GLU A 82 7.50 15.49 5.84
CA GLU A 82 8.46 14.63 5.16
C GLU A 82 7.83 13.80 4.02
N GLY A 83 6.52 13.96 3.79
CA GLY A 83 5.79 13.26 2.74
C GLY A 83 5.42 11.82 3.07
N ARG A 84 5.40 11.43 4.36
CA ARG A 84 5.03 10.08 4.80
C ARG A 84 3.63 10.06 5.41
N VAL A 85 2.82 9.08 5.03
CA VAL A 85 1.50 8.86 5.64
C VAL A 85 1.71 8.21 7.02
N PHE A 86 1.46 8.98 8.08
CA PHE A 86 1.61 8.49 9.45
C PHE A 86 0.31 7.99 10.07
N GLY A 87 -0.83 8.36 9.49
CA GLY A 87 -2.13 7.97 10.00
C GLY A 87 -3.20 7.96 8.93
N VAL A 88 -4.18 7.10 9.12
CA VAL A 88 -5.37 6.98 8.29
C VAL A 88 -6.60 6.92 9.18
N ALA A 89 -7.63 7.66 8.85
CA ALA A 89 -8.95 7.53 9.46
C ALA A 89 -10.00 7.29 8.38
N TRP A 90 -11.07 6.62 8.74
CA TRP A 90 -12.22 6.44 7.84
C TRP A 90 -13.54 6.49 8.57
N GLN A 91 -14.59 6.82 7.81
CA GLN A 91 -15.97 6.73 8.26
C GLN A 91 -16.88 6.38 7.07
N GLY A 92 -17.92 5.59 7.32
CA GLY A 92 -18.89 5.24 6.28
C GLY A 92 -19.78 4.06 6.61
N PRO A 93 -20.65 3.68 5.67
CA PRO A 93 -21.57 2.55 5.84
C PRO A 93 -20.87 1.19 5.71
N PHE A 94 -19.63 1.15 5.25
CA PHE A 94 -18.82 -0.05 5.03
C PHE A 94 -17.41 0.15 5.55
N PHE A 95 -16.71 -0.96 5.82
CA PHE A 95 -15.27 -0.94 6.03
C PHE A 95 -14.56 -0.70 4.69
N PRO A 96 -13.49 0.11 4.67
CA PRO A 96 -12.62 0.18 3.51
C PRO A 96 -11.87 -1.14 3.29
N ASP A 97 -11.23 -1.28 2.14
CA ASP A 97 -10.28 -2.38 1.92
C ASP A 97 -9.06 -2.18 2.82
N MET A 98 -8.99 -2.97 3.91
CA MET A 98 -7.93 -2.86 4.90
C MET A 98 -6.57 -3.25 4.33
N GLN A 99 -6.53 -4.13 3.34
CA GLN A 99 -5.27 -4.48 2.69
C GLN A 99 -4.72 -3.31 1.87
N GLN A 100 -5.60 -2.62 1.16
CA GLN A 100 -5.25 -1.41 0.40
C GLN A 100 -4.74 -0.31 1.34
N ILE A 101 -5.48 0.00 2.41
CA ILE A 101 -5.16 1.12 3.32
C ILE A 101 -3.92 0.84 4.15
N LEU A 102 -3.70 -0.39 4.58
CA LEU A 102 -2.62 -0.74 5.50
C LEU A 102 -1.37 -1.26 4.81
N GLY A 103 -1.46 -1.77 3.59
CA GLY A 103 -0.31 -2.32 2.87
C GLY A 103 0.53 -3.27 3.72
N ASP A 104 1.78 -2.90 3.98
CA ASP A 104 2.71 -3.72 4.75
C ASP A 104 2.29 -3.92 6.21
N TYR A 105 1.50 -3.00 6.78
CA TYR A 105 0.95 -3.12 8.14
C TYR A 105 -0.23 -4.09 8.24
N PHE A 106 -0.77 -4.57 7.11
CA PHE A 106 -1.94 -5.45 7.11
C PHE A 106 -1.69 -6.78 7.85
N ALA A 107 -0.47 -7.32 7.76
CA ALA A 107 -0.12 -8.55 8.50
C ALA A 107 -0.17 -8.34 10.02
N ALA A 108 0.39 -7.22 10.51
CA ALA A 108 0.34 -6.85 11.93
C ALA A 108 -1.11 -6.60 12.39
N TYR A 109 -1.91 -5.93 11.58
CA TYR A 109 -3.33 -5.72 11.84
C TYR A 109 -4.09 -7.04 11.99
N ARG A 110 -3.91 -8.00 11.07
CA ARG A 110 -4.54 -9.32 11.16
C ARG A 110 -4.18 -10.05 12.44
N THR A 111 -2.90 -10.08 12.78
CA THR A 111 -2.41 -10.69 14.04
C THR A 111 -3.11 -10.05 15.24
N GLY A 112 -3.14 -8.72 15.32
CA GLY A 112 -3.80 -8.00 16.41
C GLY A 112 -5.31 -8.27 16.49
N VAL A 113 -6.00 -8.41 15.35
CA VAL A 113 -7.43 -8.80 15.32
C VAL A 113 -7.63 -10.18 15.92
N GLU A 114 -6.79 -11.15 15.57
CA GLU A 114 -6.90 -12.52 16.10
C GLU A 114 -6.61 -12.58 17.60
N GLU A 115 -5.63 -11.84 18.07
CA GLU A 115 -5.31 -11.71 19.51
C GLU A 115 -6.45 -11.03 20.26
N PHE A 116 -6.98 -9.93 19.72
CA PHE A 116 -8.11 -9.22 20.32
C PHE A 116 -9.35 -10.12 20.44
N LYS A 117 -9.68 -10.87 19.40
CA LYS A 117 -10.80 -11.82 19.42
C LYS A 117 -10.62 -12.92 20.46
N ARG A 118 -9.41 -13.46 20.62
CA ARG A 118 -9.10 -14.47 21.63
C ARG A 118 -9.21 -13.94 23.06
N ALA A 119 -8.77 -12.70 23.28
CA ALA A 119 -8.78 -12.07 24.60
C ALA A 119 -10.16 -11.51 24.99
N ASN A 120 -11.04 -11.21 24.03
CA ASN A 120 -12.30 -10.53 24.26
C ASN A 120 -13.48 -11.35 23.72
N ALA A 121 -14.16 -12.07 24.61
CA ALA A 121 -15.43 -12.71 24.27
C ALA A 121 -16.53 -11.62 24.21
N GLY A 122 -16.95 -11.25 22.99
CA GLY A 122 -18.07 -10.34 22.79
C GLY A 122 -17.80 -9.19 21.81
N ARG A 123 -18.84 -8.39 21.56
CA ARG A 123 -18.81 -7.23 20.65
C ARG A 123 -18.26 -6.02 21.39
N ARG A 124 -16.96 -5.78 21.27
CA ARG A 124 -16.30 -4.59 21.81
C ARG A 124 -15.72 -3.78 20.66
N PRO A 125 -15.59 -2.45 20.81
CA PRO A 125 -14.77 -1.66 19.90
C PRO A 125 -13.37 -2.27 19.79
N LEU A 126 -12.88 -2.44 18.57
CA LEU A 126 -11.55 -3.01 18.33
C LEU A 126 -10.50 -1.98 18.75
N ASN A 127 -9.55 -2.41 19.56
CA ASN A 127 -8.35 -1.64 19.91
C ASN A 127 -7.15 -2.57 19.83
N ILE A 128 -6.30 -2.33 18.86
CA ILE A 128 -5.10 -3.12 18.57
C ILE A 128 -3.89 -2.25 18.81
N GLN A 129 -2.89 -2.82 19.47
CA GLN A 129 -1.56 -2.25 19.64
C GLN A 129 -0.54 -3.32 19.26
N GLN A 130 0.10 -3.14 18.11
CA GLN A 130 1.16 -3.97 17.60
C GLN A 130 2.41 -3.10 17.38
N PRO A 131 3.62 -3.66 17.32
CA PRO A 131 4.81 -2.90 16.94
C PRO A 131 4.58 -2.14 15.63
N GLY A 132 4.74 -0.81 15.66
CA GLY A 132 4.53 0.06 14.51
C GLY A 132 3.06 0.28 14.10
N LEU A 133 2.06 -0.25 14.85
CA LEU A 133 0.66 -0.09 14.47
C LEU A 133 -0.27 0.04 15.67
N VAL A 134 -0.99 1.15 15.72
CA VAL A 134 -2.18 1.29 16.57
C VAL A 134 -3.41 1.37 15.69
N ALA A 135 -4.42 0.52 15.94
CA ALA A 135 -5.66 0.49 15.18
C ALA A 135 -6.87 0.48 16.12
N GLN A 136 -7.78 1.40 15.89
CA GLN A 136 -9.00 1.56 16.65
C GLN A 136 -10.20 1.64 15.72
N THR A 137 -11.19 0.78 15.93
CA THR A 137 -12.43 0.82 15.16
C THR A 137 -13.64 0.72 16.06
N ALA A 138 -14.65 1.46 15.71
CA ALA A 138 -15.93 1.45 16.40
C ALA A 138 -17.06 1.59 15.39
N GLY A 139 -18.29 1.39 15.85
CA GLY A 139 -19.47 1.62 15.03
C GLY A 139 -20.51 0.52 15.16
N HIS A 140 -21.58 0.74 14.44
CA HIS A 140 -22.69 -0.19 14.33
C HIS A 140 -23.10 -0.26 12.85
N MET A 141 -24.06 -1.10 12.54
CA MET A 141 -24.51 -1.33 11.15
C MET A 141 -24.70 -0.01 10.39
N ARG A 142 -24.00 0.13 9.27
CA ARG A 142 -23.97 1.29 8.36
C ARG A 142 -23.40 2.60 8.94
N ALA A 143 -22.75 2.52 10.07
CA ALA A 143 -22.08 3.68 10.69
C ALA A 143 -20.78 3.19 11.37
N TYR A 144 -19.79 2.88 10.55
CA TYR A 144 -18.48 2.45 10.99
C TYR A 144 -17.49 3.60 10.91
N ALA A 145 -16.60 3.65 11.88
CA ALA A 145 -15.48 4.57 11.87
C ALA A 145 -14.25 3.89 12.45
N GLY A 146 -13.09 4.33 12.05
CA GLY A 146 -11.85 3.86 12.62
C GLY A 146 -10.70 4.79 12.29
N ARG A 147 -9.60 4.57 13.03
CA ARG A 147 -8.33 5.21 12.79
C ARG A 147 -7.19 4.23 13.00
N MET A 148 -6.15 4.43 12.26
CA MET A 148 -4.91 3.65 12.35
C MET A 148 -3.73 4.58 12.17
N TYR A 149 -2.65 4.34 12.88
CA TYR A 149 -1.43 5.13 12.75
C TYR A 149 -0.21 4.33 13.19
N ASP A 150 0.92 4.72 12.66
CA ASP A 150 2.22 4.25 13.11
C ASP A 150 2.80 5.29 14.08
N PRO A 151 2.96 4.95 15.38
CA PRO A 151 3.48 5.88 16.38
C PRO A 151 4.87 6.44 16.02
N ASP A 152 5.70 5.66 15.34
CA ASP A 152 7.06 6.04 14.98
C ASP A 152 7.11 7.05 13.81
N LEU A 153 6.02 7.15 13.04
CA LEU A 153 5.89 8.09 11.93
C LEU A 153 5.15 9.39 12.31
N VAL A 154 4.55 9.46 13.50
CA VAL A 154 3.83 10.67 13.94
C VAL A 154 4.83 11.81 14.12
N PRO A 155 4.61 12.97 13.46
CA PRO A 155 5.52 14.11 13.62
C PRO A 155 5.56 14.60 15.07
N SER A 156 6.74 15.04 15.52
CA SER A 156 6.94 15.57 16.85
C SER A 156 5.96 16.71 17.16
N GLY A 157 5.27 16.63 18.29
CA GLY A 157 4.31 17.64 18.73
C GLY A 157 2.89 17.49 18.13
N VAL A 158 2.66 16.49 17.28
CA VAL A 158 1.31 16.17 16.79
C VAL A 158 0.62 15.22 17.75
N ASP A 159 -0.55 15.61 18.23
CA ASP A 159 -1.40 14.73 19.03
C ASP A 159 -2.16 13.76 18.12
N VAL A 160 -2.08 12.47 18.40
CA VAL A 160 -2.77 11.42 17.63
C VAL A 160 -4.31 11.51 17.67
N THR A 161 -4.86 12.33 18.57
CA THR A 161 -6.31 12.61 18.62
C THR A 161 -6.82 13.37 17.39
N VAL A 162 -5.93 14.02 16.64
CA VAL A 162 -6.28 14.72 15.38
C VAL A 162 -6.67 13.72 14.27
N ILE A 163 -6.27 12.45 14.39
CA ILE A 163 -6.60 11.39 13.45
C ILE A 163 -8.03 10.90 13.72
N HIS A 164 -9.01 11.42 12.96
CA HIS A 164 -10.44 11.11 13.11
C HIS A 164 -11.25 11.31 11.84
#